data_5fc6e50a409ddc3c4c39b9b722cb90f2
#
_entry.id   5fc6e50a409ddc3c4c39b9b722cb90f2
#
_cell.length_a   1.000
_cell.length_b   1.000
_cell.length_c   1.000
_cell.angle_alpha   90.00
_cell.angle_beta   90.00
_cell.angle_gamma   90.00
#
_symmetry.space_group_name_H-M   'P 1'
#
loop_
_entity.id
_entity.type
_entity.pdbx_description
1 polymer ?
#
loop_
_entity_poly.entity_id
_entity_poly.type
_entity_poly.pdbx_seq_one_letter_code
_entity_poly.pdbx_strand_id
1 'polypeptide(L)'
;MNRLKGMACYLCGPMDRVPDGGVAWREDITPKLKELGVGVLDPCKKPSEYATEDANTRELIEEYKESLKFDEVHEIMKPICAVDLRMVDIAHFLIMYLDLDVHMCGSYHEAFVAVGQKKPVLVMCKQGTSQLPNWMFGVIPHEMVFNNWFQLLDYLHHVDCDETVDHMNRWRFYDFNKVYGV
;
A
#
# COMPACT_ATOMS: atom_id res chain seq x y z
N MET A 1 5.18 11.04 -21.79
CA MET A 1 6.42 10.99 -20.96
C MET A 1 6.13 9.95 -19.89
N ASN A 2 7.01 9.00 -19.59
CA ASN A 2 6.72 7.93 -18.64
C ASN A 2 7.29 8.31 -17.27
N ARG A 3 6.61 9.19 -16.56
CA ARG A 3 7.06 9.72 -15.26
C ARG A 3 7.09 8.65 -14.16
N LEU A 4 6.18 7.69 -14.21
CA LEU A 4 6.07 6.63 -13.22
C LEU A 4 7.06 5.50 -13.43
N LYS A 5 7.68 5.42 -14.62
CA LYS A 5 8.65 4.37 -14.94
C LYS A 5 9.84 4.35 -13.96
N GLY A 6 10.07 3.21 -13.34
CA GLY A 6 11.13 3.02 -12.34
C GLY A 6 10.75 3.42 -10.91
N MET A 7 9.55 3.98 -10.70
CA MET A 7 9.02 4.19 -9.35
C MET A 7 8.58 2.85 -8.73
N ALA A 8 8.57 2.77 -7.42
CA ALA A 8 8.05 1.64 -6.66
C ALA A 8 6.77 2.04 -5.93
N CYS A 9 5.74 1.20 -6.00
CA CYS A 9 4.46 1.34 -5.31
C CYS A 9 4.31 0.27 -4.24
N TYR A 10 3.95 0.65 -3.02
CA TYR A 10 3.54 -0.30 -1.99
C TYR A 10 2.02 -0.49 -2.00
N LEU A 11 1.58 -1.76 -1.99
CA LEU A 11 0.16 -2.12 -2.00
C LEU A 11 -0.34 -2.39 -0.56
N CYS A 12 -0.87 -1.34 0.06
CA CYS A 12 -1.41 -1.33 1.41
C CYS A 12 -2.90 -1.76 1.41
N GLY A 13 -3.30 -2.65 2.31
CA GLY A 13 -4.70 -3.08 2.40
C GLY A 13 -4.90 -4.31 3.28
N PRO A 14 -6.16 -4.75 3.49
CA PRO A 14 -6.48 -5.81 4.43
C PRO A 14 -5.82 -7.14 4.05
N MET A 15 -5.37 -7.86 5.06
CA MET A 15 -4.78 -9.21 4.95
C MET A 15 -5.36 -10.16 6.00
N ASP A 16 -5.29 -9.82 7.29
CA ASP A 16 -5.61 -10.72 8.40
C ASP A 16 -7.05 -11.20 8.47
N ARG A 17 -7.99 -10.38 8.05
CA ARG A 17 -9.42 -10.60 8.27
C ARG A 17 -10.22 -10.75 6.99
N VAL A 18 -9.53 -11.12 5.92
CA VAL A 18 -10.13 -11.41 4.61
C VAL A 18 -9.81 -12.83 4.18
N PRO A 19 -10.78 -13.56 3.59
CA PRO A 19 -10.64 -15.00 3.31
C PRO A 19 -9.45 -15.34 2.41
N ASP A 20 -9.12 -14.47 1.46
CA ASP A 20 -8.03 -14.66 0.49
C ASP A 20 -6.69 -14.09 0.98
N GLY A 21 -6.62 -13.60 2.22
CA GLY A 21 -5.44 -12.91 2.73
C GLY A 21 -5.09 -11.62 1.99
N GLY A 22 -6.06 -11.04 1.26
CA GLY A 22 -5.89 -9.82 0.48
C GLY A 22 -5.13 -9.99 -0.83
N VAL A 23 -5.02 -11.21 -1.35
CA VAL A 23 -4.24 -11.52 -2.56
C VAL A 23 -4.94 -11.05 -3.83
N ALA A 24 -6.24 -11.29 -3.98
CA ALA A 24 -6.96 -11.11 -5.25
C ALA A 24 -6.85 -9.70 -5.82
N TRP A 25 -7.15 -8.67 -5.05
CA TRP A 25 -7.09 -7.29 -5.54
C TRP A 25 -5.66 -6.84 -5.90
N ARG A 26 -4.65 -7.38 -5.20
CA ARG A 26 -3.24 -7.10 -5.49
C ARG A 26 -2.80 -7.74 -6.81
N GLU A 27 -3.28 -8.95 -7.08
CA GLU A 27 -3.04 -9.63 -8.36
C GLU A 27 -3.72 -8.93 -9.53
N ASP A 28 -4.91 -8.37 -9.33
CA ASP A 28 -5.66 -7.62 -10.35
C ASP A 28 -5.00 -6.28 -10.72
N ILE A 29 -4.45 -5.54 -9.75
CA ILE A 29 -3.86 -4.22 -9.99
C ILE A 29 -2.40 -4.31 -10.45
N THR A 30 -1.65 -5.32 -10.04
CA THR A 30 -0.21 -5.45 -10.30
C THR A 30 0.15 -5.41 -11.79
N PRO A 31 -0.52 -6.12 -12.71
CA PRO A 31 -0.21 -6.04 -14.14
C PRO A 31 -0.34 -4.62 -14.70
N LYS A 32 -1.38 -3.89 -14.28
CA LYS A 32 -1.68 -2.53 -14.73
C LYS A 32 -0.61 -1.53 -14.27
N LEU A 33 -0.09 -1.70 -13.06
CA LEU A 33 1.03 -0.89 -12.55
C LEU A 33 2.33 -1.22 -13.32
N LYS A 34 2.56 -2.48 -13.63
CA LYS A 34 3.73 -2.91 -14.43
C LYS A 34 3.69 -2.37 -15.87
N GLU A 35 2.51 -2.20 -16.47
CA GLU A 35 2.34 -1.56 -17.78
C GLU A 35 2.80 -0.10 -17.76
N LEU A 36 2.67 0.60 -16.62
CA LEU A 36 3.20 1.95 -16.38
C LEU A 36 4.71 1.94 -16.03
N GLY A 37 5.36 0.78 -16.01
CA GLY A 37 6.76 0.63 -15.62
C GLY A 37 7.01 0.76 -14.11
N VAL A 38 5.97 0.62 -13.29
CA VAL A 38 6.05 0.72 -11.82
C VAL A 38 6.45 -0.62 -11.23
N GLY A 39 7.45 -0.63 -10.36
CA GLY A 39 7.77 -1.76 -9.49
C GLY A 39 6.74 -1.89 -8.36
N VAL A 40 6.31 -3.13 -8.07
CA VAL A 40 5.27 -3.38 -7.07
C VAL A 40 5.89 -4.04 -5.83
N LEU A 41 5.69 -3.43 -4.68
CA LEU A 41 6.02 -3.96 -3.36
C LEU A 41 4.71 -4.51 -2.75
N ASP A 42 4.55 -5.82 -2.83
CA ASP A 42 3.37 -6.54 -2.38
C ASP A 42 3.67 -7.27 -1.06
N PRO A 43 3.01 -6.92 0.07
CA PRO A 43 3.24 -7.60 1.35
C PRO A 43 2.84 -9.08 1.33
N CYS A 44 1.96 -9.51 0.41
CA CYS A 44 1.65 -10.93 0.23
C CYS A 44 2.77 -11.70 -0.49
N LYS A 45 3.69 -10.99 -1.18
CA LYS A 45 4.81 -11.55 -1.95
C LYS A 45 6.11 -10.82 -1.58
N LYS A 46 6.39 -10.78 -0.26
CA LYS A 46 7.55 -10.05 0.28
C LYS A 46 8.84 -10.51 -0.41
N PRO A 47 9.71 -9.58 -0.81
CA PRO A 47 11.01 -9.90 -1.41
C PRO A 47 12.04 -10.35 -0.35
N SER A 48 11.58 -11.04 0.69
CA SER A 48 12.38 -11.48 1.83
C SER A 48 11.91 -12.87 2.25
N GLU A 49 12.85 -13.75 2.57
CA GLU A 49 12.56 -15.07 3.17
C GLU A 49 12.10 -14.95 4.63
N TYR A 50 12.23 -13.76 5.21
CA TYR A 50 11.83 -13.46 6.58
C TYR A 50 10.45 -12.80 6.60
N ALA A 51 9.71 -13.06 7.69
CA ALA A 51 8.42 -12.41 7.95
C ALA A 51 7.28 -12.82 6.99
N THR A 52 7.17 -14.11 6.69
CA THR A 52 6.04 -14.67 5.93
C THR A 52 4.74 -14.57 6.72
N GLU A 53 3.68 -14.12 6.05
CA GLU A 53 2.31 -14.07 6.56
C GLU A 53 1.43 -15.02 5.75
N ASP A 54 1.71 -16.32 5.82
CA ASP A 54 0.89 -17.35 5.21
C ASP A 54 -0.30 -17.77 6.12
N ALA A 55 -1.13 -18.67 5.62
CA ALA A 55 -2.28 -19.17 6.37
C ALA A 55 -1.85 -19.83 7.70
N ASN A 56 -0.74 -20.59 7.68
CA ASN A 56 -0.24 -21.31 8.87
C ASN A 56 0.22 -20.31 9.94
N THR A 57 0.92 -19.25 9.54
CA THR A 57 1.35 -18.17 10.44
C THR A 57 0.16 -17.49 11.10
N ARG A 58 -0.91 -17.21 10.33
CA ARG A 58 -2.13 -16.61 10.88
C ARG A 58 -2.86 -17.52 11.87
N GLU A 59 -3.00 -18.82 11.54
CA GLU A 59 -3.59 -19.80 12.45
C GLU A 59 -2.80 -19.91 13.76
N LEU A 60 -1.47 -19.95 13.68
CA LEU A 60 -0.59 -20.00 14.84
C LEU A 60 -0.73 -18.76 15.73
N ILE A 61 -0.86 -17.57 15.13
CA ILE A 61 -1.09 -16.32 15.88
C ILE A 61 -2.41 -16.39 16.65
N GLU A 62 -3.50 -16.86 16.02
CA GLU A 62 -4.79 -17.00 16.71
C GLU A 62 -4.72 -18.03 17.84
N GLU A 63 -4.07 -19.20 17.65
CA GLU A 63 -3.83 -20.17 18.70
C GLU A 63 -3.07 -19.56 19.89
N TYR A 64 -2.02 -18.79 19.63
CA TYR A 64 -1.24 -18.12 20.68
C TYR A 64 -2.05 -17.06 21.43
N LYS A 65 -2.91 -16.31 20.74
CA LYS A 65 -3.82 -15.34 21.37
C LYS A 65 -4.82 -16.05 22.30
N GLU A 66 -5.46 -17.13 21.85
CA GLU A 66 -6.39 -17.92 22.63
C GLU A 66 -5.72 -18.54 23.86
N SER A 67 -4.45 -18.93 23.74
CA SER A 67 -3.63 -19.50 24.81
C SER A 67 -2.95 -18.43 25.69
N LEU A 68 -3.23 -17.14 25.48
CA LEU A 68 -2.62 -15.99 26.19
C LEU A 68 -1.09 -15.93 26.08
N LYS A 69 -0.53 -16.45 25.00
CA LYS A 69 0.91 -16.47 24.71
C LYS A 69 1.30 -15.22 23.91
N PHE A 70 1.19 -14.04 24.53
CA PHE A 70 1.34 -12.76 23.84
C PHE A 70 2.79 -12.43 23.44
N ASP A 71 3.76 -12.95 24.17
CA ASP A 71 5.18 -12.79 23.81
C ASP A 71 5.50 -13.52 22.50
N GLU A 72 4.96 -14.71 22.30
CA GLU A 72 5.10 -15.48 21.06
C GLU A 72 4.43 -14.75 19.87
N VAL A 73 3.26 -14.16 20.08
CA VAL A 73 2.60 -13.31 19.07
C VAL A 73 3.49 -12.11 18.73
N HIS A 74 4.07 -11.44 19.73
CA HIS A 74 4.97 -10.31 19.52
C HIS A 74 6.19 -10.71 18.68
N GLU A 75 6.85 -11.82 19.00
CA GLU A 75 8.04 -12.28 18.28
C GLU A 75 7.75 -12.64 16.80
N ILE A 76 6.55 -13.13 16.50
CA ILE A 76 6.11 -13.37 15.12
C ILE A 76 5.81 -12.03 14.41
N MET A 77 5.04 -11.13 15.02
CA MET A 77 4.55 -9.92 14.39
C MET A 77 5.64 -8.85 14.21
N LYS A 78 6.62 -8.79 15.11
CA LYS A 78 7.68 -7.79 15.08
C LYS A 78 8.50 -7.78 13.77
N PRO A 79 9.02 -8.90 13.25
CA PRO A 79 9.70 -8.90 11.96
C PRO A 79 8.75 -8.61 10.78
N ILE A 80 7.47 -9.04 10.84
CA ILE A 80 6.46 -8.74 9.83
C ILE A 80 6.28 -7.22 9.71
N CYS A 81 5.98 -6.56 10.83
CA CYS A 81 5.82 -5.11 10.88
C CYS A 81 7.08 -4.37 10.39
N ALA A 82 8.27 -4.85 10.78
CA ALA A 82 9.53 -4.21 10.38
C ALA A 82 9.76 -4.30 8.86
N VAL A 83 9.45 -5.44 8.24
CA VAL A 83 9.59 -5.63 6.78
C VAL A 83 8.56 -4.78 6.03
N ASP A 84 7.30 -4.75 6.47
CA ASP A 84 6.24 -3.99 5.82
C ASP A 84 6.53 -2.48 5.89
N LEU A 85 6.90 -1.97 7.06
CA LEU A 85 7.32 -0.57 7.20
C LEU A 85 8.56 -0.25 6.37
N ARG A 86 9.50 -1.20 6.22
CA ARG A 86 10.64 -1.01 5.33
C ARG A 86 10.22 -0.94 3.86
N MET A 87 9.23 -1.72 3.43
CA MET A 87 8.66 -1.59 2.09
C MET A 87 7.96 -0.24 1.90
N VAL A 88 7.26 0.26 2.93
CA VAL A 88 6.74 1.63 2.93
C VAL A 88 7.87 2.65 2.75
N ASP A 89 8.98 2.50 3.47
CA ASP A 89 10.12 3.42 3.41
C ASP A 89 10.73 3.53 2.02
N ILE A 90 10.89 2.41 1.32
CA ILE A 90 11.51 2.37 -0.01
C ILE A 90 10.53 2.64 -1.15
N ALA A 91 9.21 2.59 -0.91
CA ALA A 91 8.20 2.95 -1.89
C ALA A 91 8.26 4.45 -2.21
N HIS A 92 7.96 4.79 -3.45
CA HIS A 92 7.82 6.19 -3.89
C HIS A 92 6.40 6.72 -3.65
N PHE A 93 5.41 5.84 -3.72
CA PHE A 93 4.02 6.11 -3.41
C PHE A 93 3.30 4.84 -2.92
N LEU A 94 2.12 5.02 -2.33
CA LEU A 94 1.28 3.93 -1.87
C LEU A 94 -0.06 3.92 -2.60
N ILE A 95 -0.59 2.73 -2.81
CA ILE A 95 -2.00 2.50 -3.09
C ILE A 95 -2.60 1.77 -1.90
N MET A 96 -3.60 2.39 -1.26
CA MET A 96 -4.34 1.80 -0.15
C MET A 96 -5.72 1.34 -0.66
N TYR A 97 -5.96 0.03 -0.60
CA TYR A 97 -7.31 -0.51 -0.69
C TYR A 97 -7.97 -0.44 0.67
N LEU A 98 -8.95 0.43 0.83
CA LEU A 98 -9.67 0.65 2.07
C LEU A 98 -11.02 -0.06 2.04
N ASP A 99 -11.19 -1.06 2.90
CA ASP A 99 -12.46 -1.73 3.18
C ASP A 99 -12.90 -1.42 4.62
N LEU A 100 -13.95 -0.61 4.77
CA LEU A 100 -14.43 -0.15 6.08
C LEU A 100 -15.13 -1.24 6.89
N ASP A 101 -15.46 -2.37 6.27
CA ASP A 101 -16.04 -3.54 6.94
C ASP A 101 -14.97 -4.43 7.59
N VAL A 102 -13.67 -4.11 7.36
CA VAL A 102 -12.52 -4.90 7.84
C VAL A 102 -11.65 -4.07 8.78
N HIS A 103 -11.24 -4.67 9.89
CA HIS A 103 -10.23 -4.06 10.77
C HIS A 103 -8.86 -4.06 10.07
N MET A 104 -8.33 -2.87 9.82
CA MET A 104 -7.11 -2.65 9.02
C MET A 104 -6.03 -1.88 9.81
N CYS A 105 -5.76 -2.27 11.05
CA CYS A 105 -4.84 -1.53 11.94
C CYS A 105 -3.45 -1.29 11.29
N GLY A 106 -2.84 -2.34 10.74
CA GLY A 106 -1.56 -2.25 10.03
C GLY A 106 -1.60 -1.32 8.84
N SER A 107 -2.63 -1.46 8.00
CA SER A 107 -2.79 -0.62 6.79
C SER A 107 -2.96 0.87 7.10
N TYR A 108 -3.67 1.22 8.16
CA TYR A 108 -3.74 2.62 8.60
C TYR A 108 -2.38 3.14 9.09
N HIS A 109 -1.64 2.33 9.84
CA HIS A 109 -0.30 2.70 10.29
C HIS A 109 0.63 2.94 9.11
N GLU A 110 0.70 2.02 8.15
CA GLU A 110 1.49 2.12 6.92
C GLU A 110 1.16 3.37 6.12
N ALA A 111 -0.13 3.63 5.90
CA ALA A 111 -0.60 4.81 5.17
C ALA A 111 -0.21 6.10 5.88
N PHE A 112 -0.35 6.20 7.20
CA PHE A 112 0.01 7.39 7.96
C PHE A 112 1.53 7.60 8.05
N VAL A 113 2.33 6.54 8.09
CA VAL A 113 3.80 6.64 7.94
C VAL A 113 4.16 7.25 6.59
N ALA A 114 3.56 6.76 5.50
CA ALA A 114 3.78 7.32 4.16
C ALA A 114 3.34 8.78 4.05
N VAL A 115 2.18 9.15 4.62
CA VAL A 115 1.72 10.54 4.71
C VAL A 115 2.73 11.41 5.45
N GLY A 116 3.25 10.94 6.59
CA GLY A 116 4.30 11.62 7.37
C GLY A 116 5.58 11.83 6.58
N GLN A 117 5.93 10.87 5.72
CA GLN A 117 7.08 10.94 4.79
C GLN A 117 6.78 11.79 3.54
N LYS A 118 5.62 12.41 3.43
CA LYS A 118 5.17 13.23 2.29
C LYS A 118 5.07 12.46 0.97
N LYS A 119 4.86 11.16 1.03
CA LYS A 119 4.62 10.35 -0.16
C LYS A 119 3.18 10.51 -0.64
N PRO A 120 2.91 10.37 -1.96
CA PRO A 120 1.56 10.21 -2.47
C PRO A 120 0.92 8.94 -1.88
N VAL A 121 -0.29 9.06 -1.33
CA VAL A 121 -1.10 7.94 -0.85
C VAL A 121 -2.43 7.99 -1.59
N LEU A 122 -2.61 7.03 -2.51
CA LEU A 122 -3.83 6.90 -3.31
C LEU A 122 -4.76 5.92 -2.62
N VAL A 123 -5.97 6.34 -2.30
CA VAL A 123 -6.93 5.51 -1.56
C VAL A 123 -8.06 5.07 -2.49
N MET A 124 -8.18 3.79 -2.71
CA MET A 124 -9.39 3.20 -3.30
C MET A 124 -10.31 2.75 -2.17
N CYS A 125 -11.38 3.50 -1.91
CA CYS A 125 -12.35 3.21 -0.86
C CYS A 125 -13.50 2.36 -1.42
N LYS A 126 -13.62 1.13 -0.93
CA LYS A 126 -14.64 0.16 -1.39
C LYS A 126 -16.06 0.69 -1.23
N GLN A 127 -16.34 1.37 -0.12
CA GLN A 127 -17.67 1.93 0.18
C GLN A 127 -17.88 3.32 -0.42
N GLY A 128 -16.90 3.82 -1.17
CA GLY A 128 -16.94 5.13 -1.82
C GLY A 128 -16.35 6.26 -0.98
N THR A 129 -15.93 7.32 -1.66
CA THR A 129 -15.24 8.48 -1.06
C THR A 129 -16.07 9.14 0.04
N SER A 130 -17.40 9.16 -0.08
CA SER A 130 -18.30 9.76 0.92
C SER A 130 -18.29 9.04 2.28
N GLN A 131 -17.80 7.81 2.33
CA GLN A 131 -17.69 7.02 3.55
C GLN A 131 -16.30 7.06 4.18
N LEU A 132 -15.36 7.78 3.56
CA LEU A 132 -14.00 7.90 4.08
C LEU A 132 -14.02 8.46 5.51
N PRO A 133 -13.25 7.88 6.47
CA PRO A 133 -13.14 8.43 7.82
C PRO A 133 -12.69 9.89 7.82
N ASN A 134 -13.35 10.73 8.63
CA ASN A 134 -13.08 12.18 8.67
C ASN A 134 -11.60 12.53 8.87
N TRP A 135 -10.89 11.77 9.67
CA TRP A 135 -9.45 11.98 9.90
C TRP A 135 -8.62 11.90 8.62
N MET A 136 -8.99 10.99 7.71
CA MET A 136 -8.25 10.82 6.45
C MET A 136 -8.38 12.04 5.53
N PHE A 137 -9.53 12.73 5.53
CA PHE A 137 -9.69 13.99 4.78
C PHE A 137 -8.76 15.11 5.27
N GLY A 138 -8.31 15.05 6.52
CA GLY A 138 -7.36 16.01 7.07
C GLY A 138 -5.90 15.77 6.66
N VAL A 139 -5.58 14.57 6.16
CA VAL A 139 -4.20 14.17 5.87
C VAL A 139 -3.96 13.67 4.44
N ILE A 140 -5.02 13.30 3.73
CA ILE A 140 -4.98 12.86 2.32
C ILE A 140 -5.87 13.79 1.52
N PRO A 141 -5.36 14.44 0.45
CA PRO A 141 -6.18 15.25 -0.45
C PRO A 141 -7.30 14.40 -1.05
N HIS A 142 -8.50 14.97 -1.16
CA HIS A 142 -9.67 14.22 -1.66
C HIS A 142 -9.52 13.79 -3.11
N GLU A 143 -8.71 14.48 -3.90
CA GLU A 143 -8.35 14.14 -5.28
C GLU A 143 -7.51 12.85 -5.38
N MET A 144 -6.95 12.38 -4.25
CA MET A 144 -6.23 11.11 -4.15
C MET A 144 -7.11 9.99 -3.57
N VAL A 145 -8.43 10.20 -3.47
CA VAL A 145 -9.41 9.22 -2.99
C VAL A 145 -10.38 8.85 -4.11
N PHE A 146 -10.50 7.57 -4.38
CA PHE A 146 -11.21 7.02 -5.54
C PHE A 146 -12.29 6.06 -5.13
N ASN A 147 -13.41 6.03 -5.89
CA ASN A 147 -14.53 5.11 -5.65
C ASN A 147 -14.33 3.74 -6.31
N ASN A 148 -13.39 3.63 -7.25
CA ASN A 148 -13.14 2.39 -7.97
C ASN A 148 -11.74 2.41 -8.62
N TRP A 149 -11.28 1.23 -9.04
CA TRP A 149 -9.97 1.04 -9.66
C TRP A 149 -9.80 1.78 -10.99
N PHE A 150 -10.88 1.96 -11.75
CA PHE A 150 -10.81 2.69 -13.01
C PHE A 150 -10.39 4.15 -12.79
N GLN A 151 -11.04 4.84 -11.84
CA GLN A 151 -10.69 6.23 -11.50
C GLN A 151 -9.24 6.36 -10.99
N LEU A 152 -8.78 5.43 -10.16
CA LEU A 152 -7.41 5.43 -9.64
C LEU A 152 -6.39 5.22 -10.77
N LEU A 153 -6.64 4.28 -11.67
CA LEU A 153 -5.76 4.03 -12.80
C LEU A 153 -5.75 5.18 -13.80
N ASP A 154 -6.90 5.77 -14.08
CA ASP A 154 -7.03 6.96 -14.92
C ASP A 154 -6.19 8.11 -14.34
N TYR A 155 -6.29 8.36 -13.03
CA TYR A 155 -5.44 9.32 -12.34
C TYR A 155 -3.94 9.01 -12.51
N LEU A 156 -3.52 7.75 -12.36
CA LEU A 156 -2.11 7.36 -12.58
C LEU A 156 -1.67 7.58 -14.02
N HIS A 157 -2.53 7.33 -15.01
CA HIS A 157 -2.24 7.66 -16.41
C HIS A 157 -2.03 9.15 -16.64
N HIS A 158 -2.86 10.00 -16.04
CA HIS A 158 -2.67 11.46 -16.10
C HIS A 158 -1.35 11.89 -15.44
N VAL A 159 -1.00 11.31 -14.29
CA VAL A 159 0.31 11.56 -13.64
C VAL A 159 1.46 11.14 -14.55
N ASP A 160 1.38 10.00 -15.21
CA ASP A 160 2.41 9.47 -16.11
C ASP A 160 2.60 10.33 -17.37
N CYS A 161 1.51 10.89 -17.90
CA CYS A 161 1.49 11.73 -19.09
C CYS A 161 1.83 13.21 -18.85
N ASP A 162 2.16 13.61 -17.64
CA ASP A 162 2.47 15.02 -17.30
C ASP A 162 1.27 15.98 -17.27
N GLU A 163 0.07 15.44 -17.19
CA GLU A 163 -1.17 16.22 -17.24
C GLU A 163 -1.68 16.62 -15.85
N THR A 164 -1.13 15.99 -14.80
CA THR A 164 -1.60 16.20 -13.44
C THR A 164 -0.65 17.05 -12.61
N VAL A 165 -1.21 17.82 -11.70
CA VAL A 165 -0.48 18.64 -10.76
C VAL A 165 -0.17 17.86 -9.49
N ASP A 166 1.02 18.08 -8.93
CA ASP A 166 1.42 17.51 -7.65
C ASP A 166 0.60 18.12 -6.50
N HIS A 167 -0.30 17.33 -5.94
CA HIS A 167 -1.08 17.70 -4.78
C HIS A 167 -0.19 17.79 -3.53
N MET A 168 -0.06 19.01 -2.96
CA MET A 168 0.74 19.30 -1.77
C MET A 168 2.23 18.93 -1.92
N ASN A 169 2.78 19.01 -3.12
CA ASN A 169 4.17 18.63 -3.41
C ASN A 169 4.52 17.19 -3.00
N ARG A 170 3.61 16.25 -3.16
CA ARG A 170 3.83 14.86 -2.79
C ARG A 170 4.47 14.04 -3.89
N TRP A 171 4.17 14.33 -5.16
CA TRP A 171 4.83 13.68 -6.28
C TRP A 171 6.25 14.22 -6.46
N ARG A 172 7.22 13.29 -6.53
CA ARG A 172 8.64 13.58 -6.79
C ARG A 172 9.11 12.66 -7.90
N PHE A 173 9.46 13.25 -9.02
CA PHE A 173 9.91 12.52 -10.20
C PHE A 173 11.42 12.63 -10.32
N TYR A 174 12.08 11.50 -10.44
CA TYR A 174 13.52 11.40 -10.60
C TYR A 174 13.85 10.83 -11.98
N ASP A 175 14.88 11.38 -12.62
CA ASP A 175 15.50 10.76 -13.79
C ASP A 175 16.40 9.61 -13.30
N PHE A 176 15.85 8.42 -13.26
CA PHE A 176 16.54 7.24 -12.77
C PHE A 176 17.75 6.86 -13.63
N ASN A 177 17.77 7.22 -14.92
CA ASN A 177 18.93 7.02 -15.76
C ASN A 177 20.11 7.88 -15.27
N LYS A 178 19.86 9.13 -14.86
CA LYS A 178 20.88 9.97 -14.24
C LYS A 178 21.32 9.47 -12.88
N VAL A 179 20.39 8.90 -12.11
CA VAL A 179 20.71 8.36 -10.76
C VAL A 179 21.61 7.15 -10.87
N TYR A 180 21.34 6.25 -11.81
CA TYR A 180 22.10 4.99 -11.97
C TYR A 180 23.22 5.07 -12.98
N GLY A 181 23.39 6.19 -13.69
CA GLY A 181 24.49 6.41 -14.63
C GLY A 181 24.41 5.57 -15.91
N VAL A 182 23.20 5.27 -16.37
CA VAL A 182 22.93 4.50 -17.60
C VAL A 182 22.34 5.40 -18.68
#